data_1622e8e85196dabe317d3bb8522f1eb8
#
_entry.id   1622e8e85196dabe317d3bb8522f1eb8
#
_cell.length_a   1.000
_cell.length_b   1.000
_cell.length_c   1.000
_cell.angle_alpha   90.00
_cell.angle_beta   90.00
_cell.angle_gamma   90.00
#
_symmetry.space_group_name_H-M   'P 1'
#
loop_
_entity.id
_entity.type
_entity.pdbx_description
1 polymer ?
#
loop_
_entity_poly.entity_id
_entity_poly.type
_entity_poly.pdbx_seq_one_letter_code
_entity_poly.pdbx_strand_id
1 'polypeptide(L)'
;TEFGIVVELGATKIRRKLAELEGDEAYPQNIRLMAQCVREQVGMLDQRLAECERQIARQSKNDPVVARLRSRPGIGLLSADAIVATVGDARQFKNGRQFAASLGITPRQHGSGGKTHLGAITRRGDSYLRCLFVQGARCVLQAALRLHKNKPDTLNRLQLWMVKLNDRVGYHKAAVAIANKHARQVWAMLTRGETYNADAYKDWEAAHANVCPGDIHRASDDDLSTAALAAASV
;
A
#
# COMPACT_ATOMS: atom_id res chain seq x y z
N THR A 1 18.07 -18.39 24.73
CA THR A 1 17.66 -18.26 26.15
C THR A 1 18.63 -18.96 27.11
N GLU A 2 19.60 -19.75 26.63
CA GLU A 2 20.59 -20.46 27.48
C GLU A 2 21.43 -19.49 28.30
N PHE A 3 21.69 -18.28 27.81
CA PHE A 3 22.43 -17.25 28.52
C PHE A 3 21.54 -16.16 29.11
N GLY A 4 20.22 -16.39 29.24
CA GLY A 4 19.26 -15.38 29.72
C GLY A 4 19.07 -14.17 28.81
N ILE A 5 19.65 -14.22 27.58
CA ILE A 5 19.57 -13.10 26.62
C ILE A 5 18.22 -13.11 25.93
N VAL A 6 17.43 -12.07 26.18
CA VAL A 6 16.16 -11.82 25.50
C VAL A 6 16.35 -10.67 24.51
N VAL A 7 16.06 -10.93 23.23
CA VAL A 7 16.10 -9.91 22.17
C VAL A 7 14.68 -9.52 21.80
N GLU A 8 14.36 -8.25 21.95
CA GLU A 8 13.06 -7.73 21.56
C GLU A 8 12.91 -7.72 20.02
N LEU A 9 11.68 -7.93 19.55
CA LEU A 9 11.38 -7.91 18.13
C LEU A 9 11.57 -6.51 17.51
N GLY A 10 12.23 -6.45 16.37
CA GLY A 10 12.41 -5.23 15.58
C GLY A 10 13.87 -4.93 15.25
N ALA A 11 14.15 -4.55 14.00
CA ALA A 11 15.51 -4.36 13.48
C ALA A 11 16.36 -3.39 14.33
N THR A 12 15.79 -2.27 14.76
CA THR A 12 16.49 -1.28 15.59
C THR A 12 16.86 -1.83 16.96
N LYS A 13 15.96 -2.62 17.57
CA LYS A 13 16.18 -3.22 18.89
C LYS A 13 17.24 -4.31 18.82
N ILE A 14 17.19 -5.13 17.76
CA ILE A 14 18.21 -6.16 17.50
C ILE A 14 19.60 -5.51 17.33
N ARG A 15 19.72 -4.46 16.50
CA ARG A 15 21.01 -3.75 16.32
C ARG A 15 21.56 -3.19 17.63
N ARG A 16 20.69 -2.57 18.41
CA ARG A 16 21.08 -2.05 19.72
C ARG A 16 21.57 -3.17 20.64
N LYS A 17 20.83 -4.29 20.70
CA LYS A 17 21.19 -5.42 21.57
C LYS A 17 22.48 -6.09 21.12
N LEU A 18 22.75 -6.21 19.82
CA LEU A 18 24.02 -6.72 19.31
C LEU A 18 25.20 -5.83 19.72
N ALA A 19 25.06 -4.52 19.67
CA ALA A 19 26.09 -3.59 20.10
C ALA A 19 26.34 -3.66 21.63
N GLU A 20 25.29 -3.82 22.42
CA GLU A 20 25.40 -4.04 23.87
C GLU A 20 26.16 -5.34 24.18
N LEU A 21 25.80 -6.46 23.52
CA LEU A 21 26.44 -7.76 23.73
C LEU A 21 27.92 -7.78 23.33
N GLU A 22 28.31 -7.03 22.31
CA GLU A 22 29.68 -6.92 21.84
C GLU A 22 30.53 -6.13 22.85
N GLY A 23 29.98 -5.05 23.41
CA GLY A 23 30.71 -4.12 24.29
C GLY A 23 30.74 -4.51 25.77
N ASP A 24 29.92 -5.43 26.22
CA ASP A 24 29.79 -5.79 27.64
C ASP A 24 30.67 -6.98 27.99
N GLU A 25 31.67 -6.75 28.86
CA GLU A 25 32.63 -7.76 29.31
C GLU A 25 31.99 -8.82 30.25
N ALA A 26 30.80 -8.59 30.75
CA ALA A 26 30.07 -9.56 31.57
C ALA A 26 29.65 -10.80 30.76
N TYR A 27 29.60 -10.69 29.43
CA TYR A 27 29.28 -11.83 28.57
C TYR A 27 30.54 -12.62 28.17
N PRO A 28 30.40 -13.95 28.03
CA PRO A 28 31.49 -14.81 27.53
C PRO A 28 32.01 -14.35 26.18
N GLN A 29 33.30 -14.50 25.93
CA GLN A 29 33.98 -14.06 24.71
C GLN A 29 33.34 -14.62 23.43
N ASN A 30 32.90 -15.90 23.44
CA ASN A 30 32.22 -16.52 22.31
C ASN A 30 30.87 -15.79 21.96
N ILE A 31 30.11 -15.32 22.93
CA ILE A 31 28.88 -14.56 22.72
C ILE A 31 29.19 -13.19 22.10
N ARG A 32 30.23 -12.51 22.61
CA ARG A 32 30.68 -11.23 22.06
C ARG A 32 31.12 -11.34 20.60
N LEU A 33 31.91 -12.36 20.29
CA LEU A 33 32.35 -12.66 18.92
C LEU A 33 31.16 -12.98 18.00
N MET A 34 30.19 -13.77 18.46
CA MET A 34 28.97 -14.05 17.69
C MET A 34 28.16 -12.76 17.42
N ALA A 35 28.02 -11.91 18.44
CA ALA A 35 27.30 -10.64 18.27
C ALA A 35 28.01 -9.73 17.26
N GLN A 36 29.34 -9.67 17.29
CA GLN A 36 30.13 -8.95 16.32
C GLN A 36 29.92 -9.50 14.91
N CYS A 37 30.07 -10.81 14.69
CA CYS A 37 29.84 -11.41 13.37
C CYS A 37 28.45 -11.13 12.81
N VAL A 38 27.42 -11.25 13.63
CA VAL A 38 26.04 -10.95 13.22
C VAL A 38 25.88 -9.46 12.86
N ARG A 39 26.45 -8.56 13.65
CA ARG A 39 26.40 -7.12 13.40
C ARG A 39 27.09 -6.75 12.08
N GLU A 40 28.25 -7.34 11.79
CA GLU A 40 28.98 -7.14 10.54
C GLU A 40 28.16 -7.65 9.34
N GLN A 41 27.56 -8.84 9.43
CA GLN A 41 26.68 -9.37 8.40
C GLN A 41 25.48 -8.47 8.13
N VAL A 42 24.80 -7.99 9.18
CA VAL A 42 23.69 -7.05 9.05
C VAL A 42 24.15 -5.76 8.37
N GLY A 43 25.33 -5.22 8.73
CA GLY A 43 25.91 -4.04 8.10
C GLY A 43 26.18 -4.23 6.60
N MET A 44 26.74 -5.37 6.21
CA MET A 44 26.96 -5.70 4.79
C MET A 44 25.64 -5.82 4.02
N LEU A 45 24.62 -6.42 4.61
CA LEU A 45 23.30 -6.54 3.99
C LEU A 45 22.62 -5.18 3.81
N ASP A 46 22.72 -4.30 4.82
CA ASP A 46 22.20 -2.93 4.73
C ASP A 46 22.89 -2.15 3.59
N GLN A 47 24.21 -2.29 3.43
CA GLN A 47 24.94 -1.66 2.33
C GLN A 47 24.50 -2.18 0.96
N ARG A 48 24.32 -3.50 0.82
CA ARG A 48 23.83 -4.11 -0.44
C ARG A 48 22.40 -3.66 -0.76
N LEU A 49 21.52 -3.60 0.24
CA LEU A 49 20.16 -3.09 0.05
C LEU A 49 20.17 -1.63 -0.44
N ALA A 50 20.98 -0.77 0.20
CA ALA A 50 21.11 0.63 -0.22
C ALA A 50 21.69 0.76 -1.65
N GLU A 51 22.58 -0.13 -2.06
CA GLU A 51 23.09 -0.14 -3.44
C GLU A 51 22.01 -0.58 -4.44
N CYS A 52 21.25 -1.63 -4.14
CA CYS A 52 20.11 -2.05 -4.98
C CYS A 52 19.08 -0.95 -5.12
N GLU A 53 18.71 -0.26 -4.03
CA GLU A 53 17.78 0.87 -4.06
C GLU A 53 18.31 2.02 -4.92
N ARG A 54 19.62 2.32 -4.83
CA ARG A 54 20.26 3.33 -5.68
C ARG A 54 20.23 2.95 -7.16
N GLN A 55 20.47 1.68 -7.49
CA GLN A 55 20.41 1.19 -8.86
C GLN A 55 18.99 1.27 -9.43
N ILE A 56 17.97 0.85 -8.69
CA ILE A 56 16.57 1.00 -9.06
C ILE A 56 16.23 2.48 -9.28
N ALA A 57 16.67 3.37 -8.37
CA ALA A 57 16.44 4.80 -8.50
C ALA A 57 17.07 5.39 -9.77
N ARG A 58 18.29 4.93 -10.14
CA ARG A 58 18.96 5.37 -11.38
C ARG A 58 18.23 4.88 -12.63
N GLN A 59 17.84 3.61 -12.66
CA GLN A 59 17.10 3.02 -13.79
C GLN A 59 15.75 3.68 -14.01
N SER A 60 15.00 3.90 -12.91
CA SER A 60 13.66 4.46 -12.96
C SER A 60 13.62 5.98 -13.08
N LYS A 61 14.78 6.67 -13.04
CA LYS A 61 14.86 8.14 -13.00
C LYS A 61 14.16 8.82 -14.18
N ASN A 62 14.32 8.23 -15.36
CA ASN A 62 13.81 8.78 -16.62
C ASN A 62 12.55 8.07 -17.13
N ASP A 63 11.98 7.14 -16.35
CA ASP A 63 10.77 6.45 -16.73
C ASP A 63 9.53 7.30 -16.37
N PRO A 64 8.80 7.82 -17.40
CA PRO A 64 7.62 8.65 -17.16
C PRO A 64 6.48 7.87 -16.51
N VAL A 65 6.42 6.55 -16.69
CA VAL A 65 5.39 5.71 -16.07
C VAL A 65 5.66 5.57 -14.58
N VAL A 66 6.90 5.30 -14.19
CA VAL A 66 7.31 5.26 -12.77
C VAL A 66 7.06 6.61 -12.10
N ALA A 67 7.44 7.72 -12.74
CA ALA A 67 7.21 9.06 -12.22
C ALA A 67 5.71 9.33 -11.99
N ARG A 68 4.87 8.94 -12.96
CA ARG A 68 3.42 9.04 -12.89
C ARG A 68 2.86 8.23 -11.73
N LEU A 69 3.21 6.95 -11.60
CA LEU A 69 2.74 6.09 -10.51
C LEU A 69 3.11 6.63 -9.13
N ARG A 70 4.31 7.21 -8.99
CA ARG A 70 4.77 7.81 -7.74
C ARG A 70 3.99 9.07 -7.32
N SER A 71 3.26 9.71 -8.23
CA SER A 71 2.35 10.81 -7.85
C SER A 71 1.24 10.35 -6.91
N ARG A 72 0.93 9.04 -6.89
CA ARG A 72 -0.08 8.45 -6.03
C ARG A 72 0.46 8.21 -4.61
N PRO A 73 -0.11 8.82 -3.56
CA PRO A 73 0.26 8.52 -2.17
C PRO A 73 0.13 7.03 -1.86
N GLY A 74 1.16 6.46 -1.24
CA GLY A 74 1.26 5.03 -0.95
C GLY A 74 1.93 4.19 -2.05
N ILE A 75 2.32 4.80 -3.16
CA ILE A 75 3.14 4.15 -4.20
C ILE A 75 4.54 4.78 -4.17
N GLY A 76 5.48 4.08 -3.57
CA GLY A 76 6.90 4.48 -3.54
C GLY A 76 7.66 4.02 -4.78
N LEU A 77 8.96 4.32 -4.83
CA LEU A 77 9.84 3.95 -5.94
C LEU A 77 9.81 2.44 -6.22
N LEU A 78 10.07 1.62 -5.21
CA LEU A 78 10.06 0.16 -5.32
C LEU A 78 8.72 -0.37 -5.82
N SER A 79 7.61 0.19 -5.31
CA SER A 79 6.28 -0.24 -5.72
C SER A 79 5.99 0.14 -7.18
N ALA A 80 6.37 1.36 -7.59
CA ALA A 80 6.16 1.82 -8.96
C ALA A 80 6.98 1.00 -9.96
N ASP A 81 8.27 0.79 -9.68
CA ASP A 81 9.17 0.00 -10.50
C ASP A 81 8.70 -1.47 -10.62
N ALA A 82 8.36 -2.10 -9.50
CA ALA A 82 7.83 -3.46 -9.48
C ALA A 82 6.51 -3.59 -10.27
N ILE A 83 5.62 -2.59 -10.19
CA ILE A 83 4.38 -2.57 -10.98
C ILE A 83 4.69 -2.52 -12.48
N VAL A 84 5.57 -1.63 -12.89
CA VAL A 84 5.96 -1.50 -14.31
C VAL A 84 6.61 -2.78 -14.81
N ALA A 85 7.57 -3.34 -14.05
CA ALA A 85 8.28 -4.55 -14.43
C ALA A 85 7.37 -5.79 -14.52
N THR A 86 6.35 -5.90 -13.64
CA THR A 86 5.51 -7.10 -13.55
C THR A 86 4.27 -7.03 -14.44
N VAL A 87 3.65 -5.85 -14.54
CA VAL A 87 2.35 -5.69 -15.24
C VAL A 87 2.52 -5.63 -16.76
N GLY A 88 3.61 -5.00 -17.23
CA GLY A 88 3.79 -4.76 -18.66
C GLY A 88 2.63 -3.92 -19.23
N ASP A 89 1.83 -4.51 -20.13
CA ASP A 89 0.64 -3.81 -20.66
C ASP A 89 -0.60 -4.01 -19.77
N ALA A 90 -1.02 -2.94 -19.09
CA ALA A 90 -2.19 -2.95 -18.23
C ALA A 90 -3.52 -3.12 -19.01
N ARG A 91 -3.53 -2.94 -20.34
CA ARG A 91 -4.71 -3.14 -21.20
C ARG A 91 -5.13 -4.61 -21.31
N GLN A 92 -4.26 -5.55 -20.94
CA GLN A 92 -4.62 -6.97 -20.81
C GLN A 92 -5.76 -7.21 -19.80
N PHE A 93 -5.98 -6.29 -18.86
CA PHE A 93 -7.09 -6.33 -17.92
C PHE A 93 -8.24 -5.45 -18.45
N LYS A 94 -9.45 -6.01 -18.53
CA LYS A 94 -10.64 -5.28 -19.01
C LYS A 94 -10.95 -4.02 -18.21
N ASN A 95 -10.68 -4.06 -16.91
CA ASN A 95 -10.93 -2.94 -16.00
C ASN A 95 -10.07 -3.08 -14.73
N GLY A 96 -10.05 -2.04 -13.91
CA GLY A 96 -9.30 -2.03 -12.65
C GLY A 96 -9.77 -3.05 -11.61
N ARG A 97 -11.01 -3.53 -11.67
CA ARG A 97 -11.51 -4.62 -10.80
C ARG A 97 -10.81 -5.94 -11.15
N GLN A 98 -10.66 -6.24 -12.45
CA GLN A 98 -9.93 -7.41 -12.90
C GLN A 98 -8.45 -7.34 -12.53
N PHE A 99 -7.82 -6.16 -12.65
CA PHE A 99 -6.46 -5.95 -12.17
C PHE A 99 -6.34 -6.17 -10.65
N ALA A 100 -7.24 -5.64 -9.83
CA ALA A 100 -7.24 -5.89 -8.40
C ALA A 100 -7.48 -7.37 -8.07
N ALA A 101 -8.29 -8.07 -8.85
CA ALA A 101 -8.54 -9.51 -8.69
C ALA A 101 -7.29 -10.33 -9.04
N SER A 102 -6.50 -9.95 -10.05
CA SER A 102 -5.24 -10.62 -10.41
C SER A 102 -4.18 -10.51 -9.32
N LEU A 103 -4.26 -9.49 -8.47
CA LEU A 103 -3.41 -9.34 -7.27
C LEU A 103 -3.93 -10.15 -6.07
N GLY A 104 -5.13 -10.73 -6.17
CA GLY A 104 -5.75 -11.47 -5.08
C GLY A 104 -6.18 -10.63 -3.88
N ILE A 105 -6.45 -9.31 -4.10
CA ILE A 105 -6.90 -8.37 -3.06
C ILE A 105 -8.43 -8.35 -2.93
N THR A 106 -9.14 -8.99 -3.85
CA THR A 106 -10.60 -9.09 -3.81
C THR A 106 -11.06 -10.16 -2.81
N PRO A 107 -12.19 -9.95 -2.10
CA PRO A 107 -12.73 -10.95 -1.21
C PRO A 107 -13.22 -12.18 -1.96
N ARG A 108 -13.12 -13.35 -1.34
CA ARG A 108 -13.83 -14.56 -1.79
C ARG A 108 -15.32 -14.33 -1.62
N GLN A 109 -16.07 -14.78 -2.59
CA GLN A 109 -17.52 -14.70 -2.58
C GLN A 109 -18.10 -16.10 -2.57
N HIS A 110 -18.96 -16.37 -1.61
CA HIS A 110 -19.75 -17.58 -1.51
C HIS A 110 -21.21 -17.16 -1.43
N GLY A 111 -22.06 -17.77 -2.21
CA GLY A 111 -23.48 -17.45 -2.22
C GLY A 111 -24.33 -18.65 -2.59
N SER A 112 -25.48 -18.79 -1.93
CA SER A 112 -26.55 -19.70 -2.28
C SER A 112 -27.88 -18.99 -2.07
N GLY A 113 -28.87 -19.27 -2.91
CA GLY A 113 -30.21 -18.72 -2.77
C GLY A 113 -30.28 -17.18 -2.79
N GLY A 114 -29.44 -16.51 -3.61
CA GLY A 114 -29.44 -15.06 -3.74
C GLY A 114 -28.74 -14.28 -2.60
N LYS A 115 -28.25 -14.98 -1.57
CA LYS A 115 -27.48 -14.35 -0.47
C LYS A 115 -25.98 -14.49 -0.70
N THR A 116 -25.27 -13.37 -0.78
CA THR A 116 -23.82 -13.32 -0.98
C THR A 116 -23.11 -13.13 0.34
N HIS A 117 -22.16 -14.01 0.66
CA HIS A 117 -21.26 -13.87 1.79
C HIS A 117 -19.85 -13.57 1.32
N LEU A 118 -19.28 -12.44 1.79
CA LEU A 118 -17.90 -12.05 1.51
C LEU A 118 -16.97 -12.60 2.58
N GLY A 119 -15.98 -13.40 2.16
CA GLY A 119 -14.95 -13.97 3.02
C GLY A 119 -13.64 -13.14 3.02
N ALA A 120 -12.55 -13.79 3.43
CA ALA A 120 -11.21 -13.22 3.33
C ALA A 120 -10.82 -13.01 1.85
N ILE A 121 -9.76 -12.23 1.61
CA ILE A 121 -9.20 -12.03 0.26
C ILE A 121 -8.78 -13.36 -0.36
N THR A 122 -8.84 -13.43 -1.69
CA THR A 122 -8.57 -14.68 -2.43
C THR A 122 -7.13 -15.15 -2.27
N ARG A 123 -6.19 -14.21 -2.13
CA ARG A 123 -4.74 -14.44 -2.13
C ARG A 123 -4.21 -15.15 -3.39
N ARG A 124 -5.03 -15.26 -4.43
CA ARG A 124 -4.62 -15.79 -5.74
C ARG A 124 -3.92 -14.68 -6.52
N GLY A 125 -2.83 -15.02 -7.23
CA GLY A 125 -2.06 -14.07 -8.03
C GLY A 125 -0.80 -13.56 -7.33
N ASP A 126 -0.23 -12.47 -7.85
CA ASP A 126 1.08 -11.97 -7.44
C ASP A 126 1.12 -11.58 -5.96
N SER A 127 1.88 -12.34 -5.18
CA SER A 127 2.02 -12.11 -3.73
C SER A 127 2.90 -10.92 -3.41
N TYR A 128 3.89 -10.63 -4.25
CA TYR A 128 4.83 -9.52 -4.05
C TYR A 128 4.13 -8.18 -4.30
N LEU A 129 3.48 -8.02 -5.45
CA LEU A 129 2.70 -6.82 -5.72
C LEU A 129 1.58 -6.63 -4.70
N ARG A 130 0.87 -7.70 -4.32
CA ARG A 130 -0.14 -7.62 -3.26
C ARG A 130 0.44 -7.07 -1.97
N CYS A 131 1.62 -7.54 -1.55
CA CYS A 131 2.31 -7.05 -0.35
C CYS A 131 2.60 -5.56 -0.47
N LEU A 132 3.17 -5.11 -1.59
CA LEU A 132 3.48 -3.70 -1.84
C LEU A 132 2.24 -2.81 -1.80
N PHE A 133 1.14 -3.21 -2.44
CA PHE A 133 -0.12 -2.47 -2.40
C PHE A 133 -0.70 -2.38 -0.98
N VAL A 134 -0.66 -3.48 -0.22
CA VAL A 134 -1.16 -3.49 1.16
C VAL A 134 -0.28 -2.64 2.07
N GLN A 135 1.03 -2.69 1.93
CA GLN A 135 1.95 -1.85 2.72
C GLN A 135 1.78 -0.36 2.39
N GLY A 136 1.69 -0.01 1.10
CA GLY A 136 1.39 1.36 0.69
C GLY A 136 0.05 1.86 1.25
N ALA A 137 -0.98 1.02 1.24
CA ALA A 137 -2.28 1.33 1.83
C ALA A 137 -2.20 1.54 3.36
N ARG A 138 -1.42 0.72 4.06
CA ARG A 138 -1.18 0.89 5.50
C ARG A 138 -0.49 2.22 5.81
N CYS A 139 0.53 2.59 5.03
CA CYS A 139 1.24 3.86 5.21
C CYS A 139 0.30 5.07 5.08
N VAL A 140 -0.54 5.11 4.04
CA VAL A 140 -1.47 6.24 3.85
C VAL A 140 -2.60 6.24 4.88
N LEU A 141 -3.08 5.06 5.30
CA LEU A 141 -4.07 4.95 6.37
C LEU A 141 -3.51 5.48 7.70
N GLN A 142 -2.29 5.06 8.07
CA GLN A 142 -1.64 5.56 9.29
C GLN A 142 -1.42 7.07 9.24
N ALA A 143 -1.00 7.61 8.08
CA ALA A 143 -0.84 9.04 7.90
C ALA A 143 -2.19 9.78 8.08
N ALA A 144 -3.27 9.26 7.49
CA ALA A 144 -4.62 9.82 7.65
C ALA A 144 -5.11 9.78 9.10
N LEU A 145 -4.90 8.66 9.81
CA LEU A 145 -5.27 8.53 11.23
C LEU A 145 -4.48 9.48 12.14
N ARG A 146 -3.17 9.64 11.89
CA ARG A 146 -2.34 10.62 12.62
C ARG A 146 -2.80 12.05 12.36
N LEU A 147 -3.09 12.37 11.10
CA LEU A 147 -3.56 13.69 10.72
C LEU A 147 -4.93 13.98 11.35
N HIS A 148 -5.84 13.00 11.34
CA HIS A 148 -7.14 13.12 11.98
C HIS A 148 -7.05 13.42 13.48
N LYS A 149 -6.11 12.75 14.18
CA LYS A 149 -5.86 12.99 15.61
C LYS A 149 -5.30 14.37 15.90
N ASN A 150 -4.40 14.89 15.05
CA ASN A 150 -3.65 16.11 15.32
C ASN A 150 -4.29 17.37 14.69
N LYS A 151 -4.87 17.25 13.49
CA LYS A 151 -5.43 18.35 12.70
C LYS A 151 -6.64 17.84 11.88
N PRO A 152 -7.81 17.59 12.50
CA PRO A 152 -8.97 16.98 11.84
C PRO A 152 -9.47 17.79 10.63
N ASP A 153 -9.40 19.12 10.71
CA ASP A 153 -9.93 20.02 9.67
C ASP A 153 -9.09 20.07 8.39
N THR A 154 -7.90 19.48 8.39
CA THR A 154 -6.98 19.50 7.24
C THR A 154 -7.07 18.25 6.36
N LEU A 155 -7.92 17.27 6.73
CA LEU A 155 -8.08 16.06 5.96
C LEU A 155 -8.76 16.34 4.62
N ASN A 156 -8.16 15.80 3.55
CA ASN A 156 -8.87 15.72 2.29
C ASN A 156 -9.95 14.62 2.34
N ARG A 157 -10.85 14.66 1.37
CA ARG A 157 -11.98 13.73 1.31
C ARG A 157 -11.58 12.26 1.31
N LEU A 158 -10.50 11.90 0.58
CA LEU A 158 -10.01 10.52 0.54
C LEU A 158 -9.50 10.09 1.92
N GLN A 159 -8.76 10.96 2.62
CA GLN A 159 -8.29 10.69 3.97
C GLN A 159 -9.44 10.54 4.95
N LEU A 160 -10.46 11.41 4.85
CA LEU A 160 -11.66 11.31 5.67
C LEU A 160 -12.42 9.99 5.43
N TRP A 161 -12.53 9.58 4.15
CA TRP A 161 -13.09 8.27 3.80
C TRP A 161 -12.28 7.11 4.41
N MET A 162 -10.94 7.18 4.40
CA MET A 162 -10.07 6.17 5.00
C MET A 162 -10.28 6.06 6.52
N VAL A 163 -10.42 7.19 7.22
CA VAL A 163 -10.70 7.23 8.67
C VAL A 163 -12.06 6.59 8.96
N LYS A 164 -13.13 7.05 8.30
CA LYS A 164 -14.48 6.48 8.46
C LYS A 164 -14.52 4.97 8.13
N LEU A 165 -13.77 4.54 7.14
CA LEU A 165 -13.66 3.13 6.79
C LEU A 165 -12.97 2.33 7.90
N ASN A 166 -11.88 2.87 8.46
CA ASN A 166 -11.18 2.25 9.58
C ASN A 166 -12.10 2.05 10.80
N ASP A 167 -12.87 3.08 11.15
CA ASP A 167 -13.78 3.03 12.29
C ASP A 167 -14.90 2.00 12.08
N ARG A 168 -15.38 1.84 10.85
CA ARG A 168 -16.44 0.90 10.51
C ARG A 168 -15.98 -0.56 10.46
N VAL A 169 -14.82 -0.87 9.87
CA VAL A 169 -14.40 -2.26 9.57
C VAL A 169 -13.12 -2.70 10.26
N GLY A 170 -12.44 -1.81 10.96
CA GLY A 170 -11.15 -2.03 11.60
C GLY A 170 -9.96 -1.93 10.64
N TYR A 171 -8.78 -1.72 11.23
CA TYR A 171 -7.54 -1.35 10.53
C TYR A 171 -7.15 -2.29 9.39
N HIS A 172 -7.12 -3.61 9.63
CA HIS A 172 -6.66 -4.56 8.63
C HIS A 172 -7.60 -4.67 7.43
N LYS A 173 -8.91 -4.65 7.66
CA LYS A 173 -9.91 -4.68 6.59
C LYS A 173 -9.91 -3.37 5.81
N ALA A 174 -9.77 -2.24 6.50
CA ALA A 174 -9.63 -0.93 5.86
C ALA A 174 -8.38 -0.87 4.98
N ALA A 175 -7.22 -1.31 5.46
CA ALA A 175 -5.98 -1.33 4.67
C ALA A 175 -6.13 -2.15 3.37
N VAL A 176 -6.79 -3.32 3.44
CA VAL A 176 -7.04 -4.14 2.24
C VAL A 176 -8.01 -3.47 1.27
N ALA A 177 -9.07 -2.83 1.75
CA ALA A 177 -10.01 -2.08 0.89
C ALA A 177 -9.34 -0.87 0.23
N ILE A 178 -8.47 -0.17 0.95
CA ILE A 178 -7.64 0.92 0.40
C ILE A 178 -6.68 0.37 -0.65
N ALA A 179 -6.01 -0.78 -0.40
CA ALA A 179 -5.13 -1.43 -1.37
C ALA A 179 -5.87 -1.80 -2.67
N ASN A 180 -7.10 -2.31 -2.57
CA ASN A 180 -7.96 -2.57 -3.72
C ASN A 180 -8.25 -1.30 -4.52
N LYS A 181 -8.61 -0.20 -3.83
CA LYS A 181 -8.81 1.11 -4.47
C LYS A 181 -7.52 1.62 -5.14
N HIS A 182 -6.36 1.46 -4.48
CA HIS A 182 -5.06 1.80 -5.07
C HIS A 182 -4.79 1.03 -6.37
N ALA A 183 -5.01 -0.29 -6.36
CA ALA A 183 -4.82 -1.13 -7.54
C ALA A 183 -5.68 -0.65 -8.73
N ARG A 184 -6.96 -0.34 -8.48
CA ARG A 184 -7.87 0.17 -9.50
C ARG A 184 -7.43 1.53 -10.07
N GLN A 185 -6.95 2.41 -9.20
CA GLN A 185 -6.41 3.72 -9.63
C GLN A 185 -5.11 3.57 -10.42
N VAL A 186 -4.19 2.70 -9.98
CA VAL A 186 -2.96 2.38 -10.72
C VAL A 186 -3.28 1.85 -12.12
N TRP A 187 -4.25 0.94 -12.24
CA TRP A 187 -4.70 0.46 -13.53
C TRP A 187 -5.18 1.62 -14.44
N ALA A 188 -6.00 2.53 -13.92
CA ALA A 188 -6.46 3.69 -14.67
C ALA A 188 -5.30 4.61 -15.10
N MET A 189 -4.33 4.85 -14.22
CA MET A 189 -3.14 5.64 -14.53
C MET A 189 -2.27 5.00 -15.61
N LEU A 190 -2.12 3.67 -15.59
CA LEU A 190 -1.36 2.92 -16.60
C LEU A 190 -2.05 2.93 -17.96
N THR A 191 -3.38 2.76 -18.01
CA THR A 191 -4.13 2.64 -19.26
C THR A 191 -4.44 3.98 -19.91
N ARG A 192 -4.67 5.03 -19.13
CA ARG A 192 -5.04 6.36 -19.61
C ARG A 192 -3.86 7.32 -19.73
N GLY A 193 -2.74 7.04 -19.09
CA GLY A 193 -1.59 7.92 -19.10
C GLY A 193 -1.71 9.13 -18.16
N GLU A 194 -2.70 9.17 -17.29
CA GLU A 194 -2.98 10.29 -16.38
C GLU A 194 -2.18 10.22 -15.07
N THR A 195 -1.84 11.38 -14.52
CA THR A 195 -1.27 11.50 -13.17
C THR A 195 -2.38 11.42 -12.11
N TYR A 196 -2.01 11.05 -10.89
CA TYR A 196 -2.97 11.03 -9.79
C TYR A 196 -3.50 12.45 -9.47
N ASN A 197 -4.81 12.60 -9.52
CA ASN A 197 -5.50 13.82 -9.10
C ASN A 197 -6.17 13.60 -7.73
N ALA A 198 -5.68 14.31 -6.70
CA ALA A 198 -6.25 14.25 -5.36
C ALA A 198 -7.62 14.95 -5.25
N ASP A 199 -7.87 15.90 -6.11
CA ASP A 199 -9.07 16.74 -6.11
C ASP A 199 -10.22 16.16 -6.96
N ALA A 200 -9.98 15.09 -7.73
CA ALA A 200 -11.00 14.42 -8.53
C ALA A 200 -12.25 13.95 -7.74
N TYR A 201 -12.17 13.98 -6.41
CA TYR A 201 -13.30 13.67 -5.53
C TYR A 201 -14.13 14.90 -5.10
N LYS A 202 -13.67 16.12 -5.38
CA LYS A 202 -14.40 17.33 -4.99
C LYS A 202 -15.67 17.50 -5.85
N ASP A 203 -15.54 17.21 -7.13
CA ASP A 203 -16.63 17.41 -8.10
C ASP A 203 -17.71 16.33 -8.03
N TRP A 204 -17.37 15.17 -7.47
CA TRP A 204 -18.35 14.07 -7.33
C TRP A 204 -19.52 14.41 -6.38
N GLU A 205 -19.31 15.17 -5.29
CA GLU A 205 -20.39 15.59 -4.39
C GLU A 205 -21.32 16.60 -5.05
N ALA A 206 -20.78 17.54 -5.81
CA ALA A 206 -21.56 18.50 -6.56
C ALA A 206 -22.45 17.79 -7.60
N ALA A 207 -21.90 16.79 -8.28
CA ALA A 207 -22.63 15.99 -9.27
C ALA A 207 -23.69 15.05 -8.65
N HIS A 208 -23.52 14.64 -7.38
CA HIS A 208 -24.39 13.65 -6.72
C HIS A 208 -25.05 14.18 -5.43
N ALA A 209 -25.09 15.48 -5.24
CA ALA A 209 -25.74 16.12 -4.07
C ALA A 209 -27.23 15.78 -3.93
N ASN A 210 -27.88 15.36 -5.03
CA ASN A 210 -29.30 15.02 -5.07
C ASN A 210 -29.59 13.51 -4.99
N VAL A 211 -28.56 12.67 -4.80
CA VAL A 211 -28.72 11.21 -4.70
C VAL A 211 -28.91 10.83 -3.23
N CYS A 212 -30.04 10.21 -2.90
CA CYS A 212 -30.32 9.74 -1.54
C CYS A 212 -29.25 8.77 -1.01
N PRO A 213 -28.89 8.80 0.29
CA PRO A 213 -27.87 7.93 0.88
C PRO A 213 -28.10 6.42 0.69
N GLY A 214 -29.34 6.00 0.42
CA GLY A 214 -29.71 4.61 0.14
C GLY A 214 -29.37 4.12 -1.27
N ASP A 215 -29.23 5.01 -2.23
CA ASP A 215 -28.97 4.68 -3.64
C ASP A 215 -27.47 4.60 -3.96
N ILE A 216 -26.61 5.10 -3.07
CA ILE A 216 -25.16 5.07 -3.22
C ILE A 216 -24.61 3.63 -3.26
N HIS A 217 -25.33 2.66 -2.72
CA HIS A 217 -24.97 1.23 -2.81
C HIS A 217 -25.31 0.56 -4.15
N ARG A 218 -26.14 1.22 -4.98
CA ARG A 218 -26.52 0.73 -6.31
C ARG A 218 -25.80 1.41 -7.47
N ALA A 219 -25.26 2.62 -7.27
CA ALA A 219 -24.41 3.24 -8.28
C ALA A 219 -23.19 2.33 -8.50
N SER A 220 -23.11 1.74 -9.69
CA SER A 220 -21.97 0.89 -10.06
C SER A 220 -20.70 1.73 -10.00
N ASP A 221 -19.60 1.14 -9.56
CA ASP A 221 -18.29 1.82 -9.56
C ASP A 221 -17.86 2.30 -10.98
N ASP A 222 -18.59 1.92 -12.01
CA ASP A 222 -18.45 2.39 -13.40
C ASP A 222 -18.93 3.84 -13.56
N ASP A 223 -19.94 4.27 -12.78
CA ASP A 223 -20.42 5.66 -12.75
C ASP A 223 -19.38 6.58 -12.09
N LEU A 224 -18.64 6.08 -11.10
CA LEU A 224 -17.52 6.79 -10.47
C LEU A 224 -16.32 6.97 -11.43
N SER A 225 -16.14 6.04 -12.35
CA SER A 225 -15.14 6.09 -13.42
C SER A 225 -15.54 7.07 -14.52
N THR A 226 -16.83 7.12 -14.84
CA THR A 226 -17.37 7.95 -15.95
C THR A 226 -17.49 9.42 -15.56
N ALA A 227 -17.86 9.71 -14.31
CA ALA A 227 -17.94 11.10 -13.80
C ALA A 227 -16.55 11.75 -13.69
N ALA A 228 -15.50 10.98 -13.32
CA ALA A 228 -14.12 11.47 -13.35
C ALA A 228 -13.62 11.75 -14.79
N LEU A 229 -14.24 11.14 -15.80
CA LEU A 229 -13.94 11.35 -17.22
C LEU A 229 -14.62 12.61 -17.78
N ALA A 230 -15.84 12.92 -17.34
CA ALA A 230 -16.57 14.09 -17.80
C ALA A 230 -15.94 15.41 -17.30
N ALA A 231 -15.33 15.40 -16.12
CA ALA A 231 -14.64 16.56 -15.55
C ALA A 231 -13.27 16.87 -16.17
N ALA A 232 -12.69 15.93 -16.94
CA ALA A 232 -11.39 16.11 -17.62
C ALA A 232 -11.52 16.56 -19.08
N SER A 233 -12.76 16.79 -19.55
CA SER A 233 -13.06 17.13 -20.96
C SER A 233 -13.59 18.57 -21.15
N VAL A 234 -13.44 19.45 -20.14
CA VAL A 234 -13.79 20.89 -20.23
C VAL A 234 -12.55 21.73 -20.03
#